data_7e87b536db96bbc2053847dadbe9f695
#
_entry.id   7e87b536db96bbc2053847dadbe9f695
#
_cell.length_a   1.000
_cell.length_b   1.000
_cell.length_c   1.000
_cell.angle_alpha   90.00
_cell.angle_beta   90.00
_cell.angle_gamma   90.00
#
_symmetry.space_group_name_H-M   'P 1'
#
loop_
_entity.id
_entity.type
_entity.pdbx_description
1 polymer ?
#
loop_
_entity_poly.entity_id
_entity_poly.type
_entity_poly.pdbx_seq_one_letter_code
_entity_poly.pdbx_strand_id
1 'polypeptide(L)'
;METLLHTYAPETCHTPQLDHPPRALNFHRHAHDVSGWVAAVREKFLELLGLMPERVDPHLRVEFEADHGSYIERRLIFTAEAGADVPCHLLLPKADGPVPLVICLQGHSTGMHISLGRPKYPGDETTIA
;
A
#
# COMPACT_ATOMS: atom_id res chain seq x y z
N MET A 1 46.70 -15.85 -18.58
CA MET A 1 45.53 -15.39 -19.36
C MET A 1 44.33 -15.59 -18.43
N GLU A 2 43.94 -14.54 -17.77
CA GLU A 2 42.84 -14.57 -16.81
C GLU A 2 41.52 -14.72 -17.58
N THR A 3 40.82 -15.80 -17.35
CA THR A 3 39.49 -16.01 -17.96
C THR A 3 38.52 -15.04 -17.34
N LEU A 4 38.16 -13.99 -18.06
CA LEU A 4 37.07 -13.10 -17.68
C LEU A 4 35.79 -13.91 -17.59
N LEU A 5 35.37 -14.23 -16.39
CA LEU A 5 34.04 -14.81 -16.10
C LEU A 5 32.99 -13.74 -16.32
N HIS A 6 32.30 -13.82 -17.46
CA HIS A 6 31.12 -12.98 -17.67
C HIS A 6 29.95 -13.58 -16.90
N THR A 7 29.49 -12.89 -15.89
CA THR A 7 28.33 -13.28 -15.09
C THR A 7 27.11 -12.45 -15.52
N TYR A 8 26.18 -13.12 -16.16
CA TYR A 8 24.93 -12.51 -16.65
C TYR A 8 23.72 -12.74 -15.72
N ALA A 9 23.91 -13.53 -14.67
CA ALA A 9 22.84 -13.81 -13.72
C ALA A 9 22.67 -12.65 -12.74
N PRO A 10 21.45 -12.08 -12.58
CA PRO A 10 21.20 -10.98 -11.62
C PRO A 10 21.61 -11.31 -10.19
N GLU A 11 21.55 -12.58 -9.80
CA GLU A 11 21.92 -13.08 -8.49
C GLU A 11 23.38 -12.79 -8.13
N THR A 12 24.28 -12.80 -9.09
CA THR A 12 25.72 -12.56 -8.85
C THR A 12 26.02 -11.14 -8.39
N CYS A 13 25.16 -10.18 -8.72
CA CYS A 13 25.28 -8.81 -8.25
C CYS A 13 24.41 -8.55 -7.01
N HIS A 14 23.24 -9.16 -6.92
CA HIS A 14 22.29 -8.89 -5.84
C HIS A 14 22.62 -9.67 -4.56
N THR A 15 23.05 -10.93 -4.65
CA THR A 15 23.33 -11.76 -3.48
C THR A 15 24.37 -11.13 -2.55
N PRO A 16 25.54 -10.64 -3.01
CA PRO A 16 26.50 -9.96 -2.13
C PRO A 16 25.93 -8.70 -1.47
N GLN A 17 25.03 -7.96 -2.15
CA GLN A 17 24.39 -6.78 -1.59
C GLN A 17 23.38 -7.14 -0.51
N LEU A 18 22.69 -8.29 -0.64
CA LEU A 18 21.78 -8.81 0.37
C LEU A 18 22.51 -9.38 1.58
N ASP A 19 23.66 -10.00 1.38
CA ASP A 19 24.48 -10.58 2.46
C ASP A 19 25.12 -9.51 3.35
N HIS A 20 25.51 -8.38 2.75
CA HIS A 20 26.20 -7.29 3.45
C HIS A 20 25.56 -5.91 3.25
N PRO A 21 24.23 -5.75 3.39
CA PRO A 21 23.62 -4.44 3.22
C PRO A 21 24.02 -3.51 4.37
N PRO A 22 24.22 -2.23 4.09
CA PRO A 22 24.39 -1.23 5.13
C PRO A 22 23.06 -1.06 5.89
N ARG A 23 22.92 -1.79 7.00
CA ARG A 23 21.70 -1.77 7.82
C ARG A 23 21.79 -0.71 8.92
N ALA A 24 21.98 0.55 8.52
CA ALA A 24 22.15 1.67 9.47
C ALA A 24 20.94 1.81 10.43
N LEU A 25 19.71 1.61 9.92
CA LEU A 25 18.47 1.71 10.68
C LEU A 25 17.91 0.33 11.09
N ASN A 26 18.75 -0.68 11.27
CA ASN A 26 18.31 -1.97 11.79
C ASN A 26 17.81 -1.82 13.24
N PHE A 27 16.58 -2.25 13.50
CA PHE A 27 15.95 -2.11 14.82
C PHE A 27 16.77 -2.69 15.96
N HIS A 28 17.41 -3.85 15.80
CA HIS A 28 18.21 -4.48 16.84
C HIS A 28 19.36 -3.61 17.37
N ARG A 29 19.88 -2.70 16.53
CA ARG A 29 20.93 -1.75 16.93
C ARG A 29 20.38 -0.56 17.70
N HIS A 30 19.08 -0.31 17.62
CA HIS A 30 18.40 0.86 18.16
C HIS A 30 17.32 0.49 19.18
N ALA A 31 17.23 -0.77 19.60
CA ALA A 31 16.19 -1.25 20.51
C ALA A 31 16.19 -0.57 21.89
N HIS A 32 17.30 0.09 22.25
CA HIS A 32 17.44 0.86 23.48
C HIS A 32 16.76 2.26 23.40
N ASP A 33 16.50 2.77 22.18
CA ASP A 33 15.79 4.02 21.91
C ASP A 33 14.81 3.85 20.76
N VAL A 34 13.66 3.26 21.04
CA VAL A 34 12.61 3.01 20.04
C VAL A 34 12.07 4.31 19.44
N SER A 35 11.91 5.34 20.26
CA SER A 35 11.37 6.63 19.80
C SER A 35 12.29 7.33 18.82
N GLY A 36 13.60 7.37 19.13
CA GLY A 36 14.61 7.91 18.22
C GLY A 36 14.73 7.09 16.93
N TRP A 37 14.66 5.76 17.02
CA TRP A 37 14.66 4.90 15.85
C TRP A 37 13.45 5.16 14.95
N VAL A 38 12.23 5.25 15.50
CA VAL A 38 11.01 5.57 14.74
C VAL A 38 11.15 6.92 14.02
N ALA A 39 11.70 7.93 14.69
CA ALA A 39 11.93 9.25 14.10
C ALA A 39 12.91 9.16 12.91
N ALA A 40 14.04 8.48 13.08
CA ALA A 40 15.06 8.31 12.03
C ALA A 40 14.55 7.48 10.84
N VAL A 41 13.80 6.41 11.10
CA VAL A 41 13.15 5.61 10.03
C VAL A 41 12.14 6.44 9.27
N ARG A 42 11.32 7.24 9.97
CA ARG A 42 10.33 8.11 9.33
C ARG A 42 10.99 9.17 8.44
N GLU A 43 12.05 9.80 8.91
CA GLU A 43 12.82 10.76 8.14
C GLU A 43 13.37 10.13 6.84
N LYS A 44 14.05 8.99 6.98
CA LYS A 44 14.59 8.26 5.82
C LYS A 44 13.49 7.79 4.87
N PHE A 45 12.37 7.35 5.38
CA PHE A 45 11.23 6.94 4.56
C PHE A 45 10.67 8.10 3.75
N LEU A 46 10.49 9.29 4.36
CA LEU A 46 10.05 10.48 3.64
C LEU A 46 11.05 10.94 2.58
N GLU A 47 12.36 10.86 2.88
CA GLU A 47 13.42 11.11 1.89
C GLU A 47 13.30 10.18 0.68
N LEU A 48 13.06 8.89 0.91
CA LEU A 48 12.96 7.88 -0.15
C LEU A 48 11.66 7.99 -0.96
N LEU A 49 10.57 8.49 -0.36
CA LEU A 49 9.33 8.77 -1.07
C LEU A 49 9.47 9.94 -2.06
N GLY A 50 10.43 10.83 -1.83
CA GLY A 50 10.67 12.01 -2.66
C GLY A 50 9.68 13.14 -2.37
N LEU A 51 9.28 13.86 -3.42
CA LEU A 51 8.38 15.00 -3.29
C LEU A 51 6.96 14.53 -2.93
N MET A 52 6.46 15.03 -1.82
CA MET A 52 5.04 14.85 -1.47
C MET A 52 4.21 15.91 -2.18
N PRO A 53 3.07 15.53 -2.78
CA PRO A 53 2.20 16.49 -3.43
C PRO A 53 1.60 17.47 -2.42
N GLU A 54 1.28 18.66 -2.88
CA GLU A 54 0.55 19.64 -2.08
C GLU A 54 -0.86 19.11 -1.75
N ARG A 55 -1.33 19.42 -0.55
CA ARG A 55 -2.69 19.07 -0.16
C ARG A 55 -3.69 19.91 -0.94
N VAL A 56 -4.67 19.23 -1.52
CA VAL A 56 -5.78 19.85 -2.23
C VAL A 56 -7.11 19.57 -1.51
N ASP A 57 -8.15 20.31 -1.87
CA ASP A 57 -9.51 19.95 -1.47
C ASP A 57 -9.83 18.58 -2.12
N PRO A 58 -10.28 17.59 -1.35
CA PRO A 58 -10.60 16.27 -1.89
C PRO A 58 -11.79 16.24 -2.85
N HIS A 59 -12.59 17.28 -2.97
CA HIS A 59 -13.73 17.38 -3.88
C HIS A 59 -14.55 16.09 -3.95
N LEU A 60 -14.88 15.55 -2.76
CA LEU A 60 -15.51 14.24 -2.62
C LEU A 60 -16.83 14.17 -3.40
N ARG A 61 -16.94 13.16 -4.26
CA ARG A 61 -18.14 12.87 -5.06
C ARG A 61 -18.61 11.45 -4.76
N VAL A 62 -19.91 11.30 -4.53
CA VAL A 62 -20.57 9.98 -4.38
C VAL A 62 -21.15 9.61 -5.74
N GLU A 63 -20.68 8.51 -6.34
CA GLU A 63 -21.21 8.01 -7.61
C GLU A 63 -22.45 7.15 -7.41
N PHE A 64 -22.43 6.31 -6.36
CA PHE A 64 -23.63 5.58 -5.94
C PHE A 64 -23.56 5.18 -4.46
N GLU A 65 -24.71 4.84 -3.92
CA GLU A 65 -24.87 4.22 -2.60
C GLU A 65 -25.80 3.01 -2.73
N ALA A 66 -25.46 1.92 -2.05
CA ALA A 66 -26.27 0.70 -2.01
C ALA A 66 -26.33 0.16 -0.59
N ASP A 67 -27.54 -0.23 -0.17
CA ASP A 67 -27.79 -0.87 1.12
C ASP A 67 -27.73 -2.41 0.95
N HIS A 68 -26.78 -3.04 1.64
CA HIS A 68 -26.58 -4.50 1.65
C HIS A 68 -27.12 -5.17 2.93
N GLY A 69 -28.00 -4.50 3.65
CA GLY A 69 -28.60 -5.02 4.90
C GLY A 69 -27.69 -4.77 6.11
N SER A 70 -26.55 -5.42 6.20
CA SER A 70 -25.59 -5.25 7.32
C SER A 70 -24.65 -4.06 7.17
N TYR A 71 -24.47 -3.55 5.98
CA TYR A 71 -23.60 -2.40 5.68
C TYR A 71 -24.16 -1.57 4.51
N ILE A 72 -23.69 -0.34 4.42
CA ILE A 72 -23.91 0.57 3.29
C ILE A 72 -22.63 0.60 2.46
N GLU A 73 -22.71 0.38 1.16
CA GLU A 73 -21.65 0.59 0.22
C GLU A 73 -21.79 1.94 -0.45
N ARG A 74 -20.72 2.72 -0.47
CA ARG A 74 -20.59 3.97 -1.26
C ARG A 74 -19.43 3.85 -2.22
N ARG A 75 -19.67 4.09 -3.50
CA ARG A 75 -18.60 4.37 -4.43
C ARG A 75 -18.32 5.86 -4.43
N LEU A 76 -17.10 6.21 -4.12
CA LEU A 76 -16.63 7.59 -3.98
C LEU A 76 -15.52 7.86 -4.98
N ILE A 77 -15.41 9.12 -5.40
CA ILE A 77 -14.22 9.64 -6.07
C ILE A 77 -13.74 10.85 -5.26
N PHE A 78 -12.46 10.90 -4.97
CA PHE A 78 -11.85 12.06 -4.34
C PHE A 78 -10.57 12.47 -5.08
N THR A 79 -10.25 13.78 -5.05
CA THR A 79 -9.02 14.32 -5.59
C THR A 79 -7.90 14.14 -4.56
N ALA A 80 -6.87 13.34 -4.90
CA ALA A 80 -5.74 13.08 -4.03
C ALA A 80 -4.65 14.16 -4.15
N GLU A 81 -4.44 14.66 -5.35
CA GLU A 81 -3.53 15.75 -5.70
C GLU A 81 -4.04 16.45 -6.98
N ALA A 82 -3.45 17.58 -7.33
CA ALA A 82 -3.87 18.32 -8.51
C ALA A 82 -3.81 17.44 -9.78
N GLY A 83 -4.97 17.22 -10.39
CA GLY A 83 -5.11 16.40 -11.60
C GLY A 83 -5.18 14.88 -11.38
N ALA A 84 -5.23 14.39 -10.12
CA ALA A 84 -5.33 12.97 -9.83
C ALA A 84 -6.54 12.65 -8.95
N ASP A 85 -7.54 12.01 -9.56
CA ASP A 85 -8.73 11.50 -8.90
C ASP A 85 -8.59 10.01 -8.55
N VAL A 86 -9.01 9.64 -7.35
CA VAL A 86 -8.94 8.28 -6.83
C VAL A 86 -10.35 7.73 -6.61
N PRO A 87 -10.78 6.73 -7.39
CA PRO A 87 -12.01 6.01 -7.11
C PRO A 87 -11.81 5.01 -5.98
N CYS A 88 -12.74 4.96 -5.05
CA CYS A 88 -12.73 4.00 -3.95
C CYS A 88 -14.13 3.50 -3.60
N HIS A 89 -14.20 2.36 -2.91
CA HIS A 89 -15.41 1.88 -2.28
C HIS A 89 -15.26 2.00 -0.76
N LEU A 90 -16.26 2.60 -0.12
CA LEU A 90 -16.37 2.69 1.33
C LEU A 90 -17.49 1.75 1.78
N LEU A 91 -17.14 0.76 2.60
CA LEU A 91 -18.10 -0.15 3.21
C LEU A 91 -18.33 0.30 4.66
N LEU A 92 -19.51 0.78 4.95
CA LEU A 92 -19.89 1.32 6.25
C LEU A 92 -20.79 0.31 6.98
N PRO A 93 -20.32 -0.39 8.02
CA PRO A 93 -21.17 -1.25 8.81
C PRO A 93 -22.27 -0.44 9.52
N LYS A 94 -23.46 -1.01 9.63
CA LYS A 94 -24.55 -0.43 10.42
C LYS A 94 -24.30 -0.74 11.92
N ALA A 95 -23.50 0.07 12.57
CA ALA A 95 -23.10 -0.09 13.96
C ALA A 95 -23.47 1.15 14.79
N ASP A 96 -23.82 0.92 16.06
CA ASP A 96 -24.13 1.98 17.01
C ASP A 96 -22.84 2.52 17.65
N GLY A 97 -22.07 3.31 16.91
CA GLY A 97 -20.87 3.96 17.42
C GLY A 97 -19.67 3.91 16.46
N PRO A 98 -18.52 4.43 16.89
CA PRO A 98 -17.32 4.46 16.06
C PRO A 98 -16.77 3.05 15.81
N VAL A 99 -16.38 2.79 14.55
CA VAL A 99 -15.76 1.55 14.12
C VAL A 99 -14.33 1.81 13.64
N PRO A 100 -13.41 0.84 13.75
CA PRO A 100 -12.06 0.99 13.21
C PRO A 100 -12.10 1.12 11.67
N LEU A 101 -11.23 1.99 11.13
CA LEU A 101 -11.03 2.12 9.70
C LEU A 101 -9.96 1.15 9.22
N VAL A 102 -10.26 0.38 8.17
CA VAL A 102 -9.31 -0.47 7.45
C VAL A 102 -9.16 0.05 6.03
N ILE A 103 -7.94 0.36 5.60
CA ILE A 103 -7.64 0.80 4.24
C ILE A 103 -7.06 -0.39 3.48
N CYS A 104 -7.77 -0.85 2.43
CA CYS A 104 -7.35 -1.93 1.57
C CYS A 104 -6.77 -1.36 0.27
N LEU A 105 -5.44 -1.46 0.10
CA LEU A 105 -4.75 -1.06 -1.13
C LEU A 105 -4.59 -2.28 -2.03
N GLN A 106 -4.88 -2.09 -3.32
CA GLN A 106 -4.83 -3.17 -4.29
C GLN A 106 -3.40 -3.51 -4.70
N GLY A 107 -3.11 -4.80 -4.83
CA GLY A 107 -1.85 -5.29 -5.38
C GLY A 107 -1.82 -5.22 -6.92
N HIS A 108 -0.66 -5.54 -7.51
CA HIS A 108 -0.41 -5.45 -8.95
C HIS A 108 -1.34 -6.34 -9.80
N SER A 109 -1.61 -7.56 -9.36
CA SER A 109 -2.40 -8.56 -10.12
C SER A 109 -3.83 -8.73 -9.61
N THR A 110 -4.23 -7.96 -8.60
CA THR A 110 -5.58 -8.02 -8.02
C THR A 110 -6.33 -6.73 -8.31
N GLY A 111 -7.62 -6.83 -8.57
CA GLY A 111 -8.47 -5.66 -8.74
C GLY A 111 -9.31 -5.39 -7.49
N MET A 112 -9.92 -4.22 -7.42
CA MET A 112 -10.84 -3.82 -6.36
C MET A 112 -11.98 -4.86 -6.13
N HIS A 113 -12.40 -5.55 -7.20
CA HIS A 113 -13.42 -6.59 -7.14
C HIS A 113 -13.06 -7.73 -6.18
N ILE A 114 -11.77 -8.10 -6.07
CA ILE A 114 -11.30 -9.12 -5.10
C ILE A 114 -11.57 -8.66 -3.67
N SER A 115 -11.16 -7.45 -3.31
CA SER A 115 -11.39 -6.89 -1.97
C SER A 115 -12.86 -6.69 -1.65
N LEU A 116 -13.70 -6.55 -2.66
CA LEU A 116 -15.17 -6.47 -2.51
C LEU A 116 -15.84 -7.85 -2.47
N GLY A 117 -15.09 -8.95 -2.60
CA GLY A 117 -15.66 -10.30 -2.67
C GLY A 117 -16.48 -10.56 -3.93
N ARG A 118 -16.16 -9.92 -5.06
CA ARG A 118 -16.91 -9.98 -6.32
C ARG A 118 -16.06 -10.63 -7.40
N PRO A 119 -16.19 -11.95 -7.66
CA PRO A 119 -15.43 -12.60 -8.71
C PRO A 119 -15.80 -12.00 -10.08
N LYS A 120 -14.79 -11.71 -10.89
CA LYS A 120 -14.92 -11.12 -12.21
C LYS A 120 -14.26 -11.99 -13.30
N TYR A 121 -13.19 -12.70 -12.93
CA TYR A 121 -12.41 -13.51 -13.82
C TYR A 121 -12.31 -14.96 -13.31
N PRO A 122 -12.03 -15.92 -14.19
CA PRO A 122 -11.77 -17.30 -13.76
C PRO A 122 -10.64 -17.35 -12.72
N GLY A 123 -10.88 -18.03 -11.61
CA GLY A 123 -9.93 -18.14 -10.51
C GLY A 123 -10.10 -17.11 -9.38
N ASP A 124 -10.87 -16.04 -9.56
CA ASP A 124 -11.13 -15.06 -8.51
C ASP A 124 -11.80 -15.69 -7.28
N GLU A 125 -12.68 -16.66 -7.49
CA GLU A 125 -13.41 -17.37 -6.43
C GLU A 125 -12.46 -18.04 -5.43
N THR A 126 -11.34 -18.59 -5.90
CA THR A 126 -10.33 -19.20 -5.02
C THR A 126 -9.49 -18.16 -4.26
N THR A 127 -9.45 -16.94 -4.72
CA THR A 127 -8.73 -15.82 -4.09
C THR A 127 -9.62 -15.12 -3.05
N ILE A 128 -10.93 -15.10 -3.28
CA ILE A 128 -11.93 -14.44 -2.41
C ILE A 128 -12.31 -15.32 -1.21
N ALA A 129 -12.23 -16.64 -1.35
CA ALA A 129 -12.58 -17.62 -0.30
C ALA A 129 -11.58 -17.62 0.85
#